data_8df5b918893d8dd4962dde104b3d5684
#
_entry.id   8df5b918893d8dd4962dde104b3d5684
#
_cell.length_a   1.000
_cell.length_b   1.000
_cell.length_c   1.000
_cell.angle_alpha   90.00
_cell.angle_beta   90.00
_cell.angle_gamma   90.00
#
_symmetry.space_group_name_H-M   'P 1'
#
loop_
_entity.id
_entity.type
_entity.pdbx_description
1 polymer ?
#
loop_
_entity_poly.entity_id
_entity_poly.type
_entity_poly.pdbx_seq_one_letter_code
_entity_poly.pdbx_strand_id
1 'polypeptide(L)'
;MSVDDKHYEPIDGRLSDYCNTELSKKYDNRLRIKFIDTSGLFNKEVPLANMSTRFTPCCMLRLFADEIAELPDRLLYLDTDIICRKDFTEFYYQNMENVEIAGVLDYYGSWFFRKNIFKRDYLNSGVLLMNMVQLKKTGLLKKCREMCTSKQMFMPDQSALNKLSVNKKICERKYNDQRRLHSDTVFQHFTTHFKFFPYVRTETVKPWQTEEVFGVLKIPREEYEVLFNKYKNALAELGSYEI
;
A
#
# COMPACT_ATOMS: atom_id res chain seq x y z
N MET A 1 4.22 3.37 10.93
CA MET A 1 4.61 2.02 11.35
C MET A 1 6.09 1.89 11.15
N SER A 2 6.86 1.74 12.21
CA SER A 2 8.30 1.53 12.09
C SER A 2 8.60 0.09 12.49
N VAL A 3 9.19 -0.64 11.58
CA VAL A 3 10.03 -1.77 11.91
C VAL A 3 11.42 -1.17 12.10
N ASP A 4 12.18 -1.64 13.08
CA ASP A 4 13.58 -1.27 13.25
C ASP A 4 14.39 -1.81 12.07
N ASP A 5 14.26 -1.10 10.96
CA ASP A 5 15.03 -1.31 9.74
C ASP A 5 16.06 -0.20 9.69
N LYS A 6 17.33 -0.53 9.50
CA LYS A 6 18.46 0.41 9.44
C LYS A 6 18.28 1.56 8.41
N HIS A 7 17.27 1.48 7.59
CA HIS A 7 16.96 2.45 6.53
C HIS A 7 15.75 3.34 6.82
N TYR A 8 15.04 3.13 7.93
CA TYR A 8 13.81 3.87 8.25
C TYR A 8 13.81 4.30 9.69
N GLU A 9 13.64 5.60 9.89
CA GLU A 9 13.44 6.14 11.24
C GLU A 9 12.02 5.85 11.72
N PRO A 10 11.83 5.61 13.03
CA PRO A 10 10.51 5.50 13.63
C PRO A 10 9.69 6.75 13.37
N ILE A 11 8.38 6.58 13.16
CA ILE A 11 7.45 7.72 13.18
C ILE A 11 7.46 8.30 14.59
N ASP A 12 7.97 9.50 14.72
CA ASP A 12 8.06 10.17 16.02
C ASP A 12 6.73 10.82 16.46
N GLY A 13 6.67 11.26 17.70
CA GLY A 13 5.49 11.89 18.28
C GLY A 13 5.08 13.18 17.55
N ARG A 14 6.02 13.92 16.98
CA ARG A 14 5.76 15.20 16.27
C ARG A 14 4.82 15.01 15.07
N LEU A 15 5.07 13.97 14.27
CA LEU A 15 4.17 13.67 13.16
C LEU A 15 2.77 13.27 13.64
N SER A 16 2.69 12.50 14.73
CA SER A 16 1.42 12.15 15.35
C SER A 16 0.66 13.38 15.82
N ASP A 17 1.36 14.29 16.54
CA ASP A 17 0.79 15.52 17.05
C ASP A 17 0.34 16.46 15.93
N TYR A 18 1.16 16.63 14.89
CA TYR A 18 0.79 17.39 13.70
C TYR A 18 -0.48 16.85 13.04
N CYS A 19 -0.53 15.53 12.81
CA CYS A 19 -1.68 14.89 12.18
C CYS A 19 -2.96 15.05 13.03
N ASN A 20 -2.86 14.88 14.34
CA ASN A 20 -4.01 14.95 15.23
C ASN A 20 -4.45 16.41 15.54
N THR A 21 -3.52 17.36 15.51
CA THR A 21 -3.80 18.75 15.83
C THR A 21 -4.18 19.54 14.59
N GLU A 22 -3.30 19.58 13.60
CA GLU A 22 -3.51 20.47 12.44
C GLU A 22 -4.41 19.86 11.36
N LEU A 23 -4.19 18.60 11.02
CA LEU A 23 -5.03 17.95 10.00
C LEU A 23 -6.46 17.72 10.49
N SER A 24 -6.65 17.33 11.76
CA SER A 24 -8.00 17.13 12.30
C SER A 24 -8.80 18.42 12.33
N LYS A 25 -8.19 19.53 12.74
CA LYS A 25 -8.85 20.87 12.72
C LYS A 25 -9.28 21.26 11.31
N LYS A 26 -8.42 21.02 10.31
CA LYS A 26 -8.71 21.34 8.91
C LYS A 26 -9.94 20.62 8.35
N TYR A 27 -10.29 19.49 8.94
CA TYR A 27 -11.47 18.68 8.54
C TYR A 27 -12.56 18.69 9.61
N ASP A 28 -12.70 19.76 10.38
CA ASP A 28 -13.74 19.95 11.42
C ASP A 28 -13.79 18.80 12.43
N ASN A 29 -12.62 18.22 12.78
CA ASN A 29 -12.48 17.06 13.66
C ASN A 29 -13.23 15.78 13.19
N ARG A 30 -13.63 15.73 11.93
CA ARG A 30 -14.26 14.53 11.33
C ARG A 30 -13.22 13.47 10.96
N LEU A 31 -11.95 13.87 10.80
CA LEU A 31 -10.82 12.97 10.56
C LEU A 31 -10.19 12.58 11.89
N ARG A 32 -10.07 11.27 12.12
CA ARG A 32 -9.30 10.72 13.23
C ARG A 32 -8.10 9.97 12.66
N ILE A 33 -6.90 10.36 13.09
CA ILE A 33 -5.66 9.72 12.70
C ILE A 33 -5.11 8.99 13.94
N LYS A 34 -4.85 7.71 13.79
CA LYS A 34 -4.28 6.88 14.84
C LYS A 34 -3.00 6.22 14.33
N PHE A 35 -1.92 6.40 15.06
CA PHE A 35 -0.67 5.67 14.84
C PHE A 35 -0.70 4.39 15.67
N ILE A 36 -0.49 3.26 15.02
CA ILE A 36 -0.47 1.95 15.68
C ILE A 36 0.92 1.36 15.49
N ASP A 37 1.66 1.23 16.57
CA ASP A 37 2.93 0.51 16.57
C ASP A 37 2.67 -0.99 16.50
N THR A 38 3.19 -1.61 15.45
CA THR A 38 3.07 -3.05 15.20
C THR A 38 4.41 -3.77 15.33
N SER A 39 5.46 -3.11 15.80
CA SER A 39 6.79 -3.71 15.97
C SER A 39 6.75 -4.92 16.89
N GLY A 40 5.99 -4.87 17.96
CA GLY A 40 5.78 -6.00 18.88
C GLY A 40 5.12 -7.22 18.22
N LEU A 41 4.16 -7.00 17.31
CA LEU A 41 3.54 -8.06 16.53
C LEU A 41 4.50 -8.64 15.51
N PHE A 42 5.18 -7.77 14.77
CA PHE A 42 6.15 -8.18 13.76
C PHE A 42 7.28 -9.02 14.36
N ASN A 43 7.80 -8.61 15.51
CA ASN A 43 8.90 -9.32 16.19
C ASN A 43 8.50 -10.71 16.70
N LYS A 44 7.22 -10.98 16.93
CA LYS A 44 6.72 -12.32 17.29
C LYS A 44 6.69 -13.29 16.12
N GLU A 45 6.40 -12.80 14.92
CA GLU A 45 6.24 -13.62 13.72
C GLU A 45 7.12 -13.07 12.56
N VAL A 46 8.44 -12.93 12.83
CA VAL A 46 9.38 -12.40 11.82
C VAL A 46 9.38 -13.28 10.57
N PRO A 47 9.18 -12.72 9.39
CA PRO A 47 9.17 -13.47 8.12
C PRO A 47 10.59 -13.82 7.65
N LEU A 48 11.28 -14.67 8.39
CA LEU A 48 12.72 -14.95 8.27
C LEU A 48 13.17 -15.25 6.85
N ALA A 49 12.39 -16.03 6.08
CA ALA A 49 12.74 -16.35 4.69
C ALA A 49 12.72 -15.15 3.74
N ASN A 50 12.14 -14.03 4.16
CA ASN A 50 11.90 -12.85 3.30
C ASN A 50 12.48 -11.54 3.86
N MET A 51 13.29 -11.59 4.91
CA MET A 51 13.91 -10.38 5.50
C MET A 51 14.95 -9.73 4.59
N SER A 52 15.58 -10.50 3.70
CA SER A 52 16.61 -10.03 2.74
C SER A 52 16.11 -9.93 1.30
N THR A 53 14.81 -9.73 1.11
CA THR A 53 14.24 -9.51 -0.23
C THR A 53 14.56 -8.11 -0.73
N ARG A 54 14.32 -7.87 -2.02
CA ARG A 54 14.45 -6.54 -2.62
C ARG A 54 13.49 -5.51 -2.02
N PHE A 55 12.35 -5.97 -1.52
CA PHE A 55 11.35 -5.13 -0.86
C PHE A 55 11.61 -5.09 0.64
N THR A 56 11.33 -3.96 1.26
CA THR A 56 11.52 -3.82 2.69
C THR A 56 10.60 -4.76 3.46
N PRO A 57 10.99 -5.25 4.63
CA PRO A 57 10.12 -6.05 5.48
C PRO A 57 8.80 -5.35 5.81
N CYS A 58 8.76 -4.02 5.77
CA CYS A 58 7.57 -3.21 6.00
C CYS A 58 6.40 -3.55 5.06
N CYS A 59 6.66 -4.06 3.83
CA CYS A 59 5.56 -4.49 2.95
C CYS A 59 4.71 -5.63 3.54
N MET A 60 5.26 -6.41 4.47
CA MET A 60 4.56 -7.53 5.11
C MET A 60 3.70 -7.11 6.31
N LEU A 61 3.80 -5.87 6.76
CA LEU A 61 3.06 -5.39 7.94
C LEU A 61 1.54 -5.41 7.75
N ARG A 62 1.05 -5.27 6.51
CA ARG A 62 -0.39 -5.42 6.18
C ARG A 62 -0.95 -6.80 6.55
N LEU A 63 -0.08 -7.80 6.62
CA LEU A 63 -0.47 -9.16 6.98
C LEU A 63 -0.78 -9.33 8.48
N PHE A 64 -0.52 -8.30 9.29
CA PHE A 64 -0.83 -8.28 10.73
C PHE A 64 -2.15 -7.55 11.04
N ALA A 65 -2.92 -7.15 10.05
CA ALA A 65 -4.16 -6.41 10.25
C ALA A 65 -5.19 -7.19 11.09
N ASP A 66 -5.19 -8.53 11.04
CA ASP A 66 -6.07 -9.39 11.85
C ASP A 66 -5.72 -9.41 13.34
N GLU A 67 -4.49 -9.04 13.73
CA GLU A 67 -4.02 -8.97 15.11
C GLU A 67 -4.30 -7.59 15.75
N ILE A 68 -4.76 -6.60 14.98
CA ILE A 68 -5.05 -5.26 15.46
C ILE A 68 -6.55 -5.15 15.78
N ALA A 69 -6.88 -5.15 17.08
CA ALA A 69 -8.26 -5.23 17.56
C ALA A 69 -9.12 -4.01 17.16
N GLU A 70 -8.49 -2.85 17.02
CA GLU A 70 -9.19 -1.60 16.74
C GLU A 70 -9.55 -1.38 15.26
N LEU A 71 -9.09 -2.24 14.35
CA LEU A 71 -9.41 -2.10 12.93
C LEU A 71 -10.87 -2.49 12.65
N PRO A 72 -11.56 -1.74 11.76
CA PRO A 72 -12.95 -2.00 11.43
C PRO A 72 -13.11 -3.29 10.61
N ASP A 73 -14.34 -3.82 10.59
CA ASP A 73 -14.69 -5.02 9.81
C ASP A 73 -14.49 -4.85 8.31
N ARG A 74 -14.57 -3.61 7.82
CA ARG A 74 -14.25 -3.21 6.44
C ARG A 74 -13.07 -2.26 6.44
N LEU A 75 -11.97 -2.67 5.85
CA LEU A 75 -10.73 -1.91 5.85
C LEU A 75 -10.29 -1.62 4.41
N LEU A 76 -10.08 -0.34 4.09
CA LEU A 76 -9.35 0.06 2.89
C LEU A 76 -7.87 0.20 3.25
N TYR A 77 -7.05 -0.71 2.73
CA TYR A 77 -5.61 -0.65 2.85
C TYR A 77 -5.01 0.12 1.66
N LEU A 78 -4.13 1.04 1.94
CA LEU A 78 -3.38 1.80 0.95
C LEU A 78 -1.90 1.78 1.29
N ASP A 79 -1.04 1.55 0.30
CA ASP A 79 0.40 1.78 0.43
C ASP A 79 0.68 3.29 0.57
N THR A 80 1.79 3.65 1.21
CA THR A 80 2.17 5.06 1.45
C THR A 80 2.49 5.84 0.18
N ASP A 81 2.66 5.17 -0.94
CA ASP A 81 2.93 5.74 -2.26
C ASP A 81 1.68 5.79 -3.16
N ILE A 82 0.50 5.85 -2.55
CA ILE A 82 -0.79 6.03 -3.21
C ILE A 82 -1.25 7.48 -3.11
N ILE A 83 -1.75 8.02 -4.21
CA ILE A 83 -2.47 9.30 -4.25
C ILE A 83 -3.93 9.05 -4.60
N CYS A 84 -4.84 9.47 -3.71
CA CYS A 84 -6.27 9.50 -3.97
C CYS A 84 -6.61 10.75 -4.81
N ARG A 85 -7.15 10.55 -6.00
CA ARG A 85 -7.44 11.63 -6.95
C ARG A 85 -8.92 11.92 -7.13
N LYS A 86 -9.76 10.96 -6.81
CA LYS A 86 -11.22 11.06 -6.96
C LYS A 86 -11.94 10.34 -5.85
N ASP A 87 -13.24 10.53 -5.78
CA ASP A 87 -14.12 9.81 -4.87
C ASP A 87 -13.98 8.30 -5.05
N PHE A 88 -13.84 7.59 -3.94
CA PHE A 88 -13.69 6.14 -3.89
C PHE A 88 -14.86 5.44 -3.18
N THR A 89 -15.93 6.15 -2.94
CA THR A 89 -17.12 5.66 -2.21
C THR A 89 -17.67 4.38 -2.85
N GLU A 90 -17.77 4.33 -4.18
CA GLU A 90 -18.22 3.15 -4.91
C GLU A 90 -17.32 1.93 -4.65
N PHE A 91 -16.00 2.12 -4.64
CA PHE A 91 -15.05 1.06 -4.33
C PHE A 91 -15.15 0.60 -2.87
N TYR A 92 -15.28 1.55 -1.94
CA TYR A 92 -15.32 1.24 -0.52
C TYR A 92 -16.60 0.51 -0.12
N TYR A 93 -17.77 0.92 -0.64
CA TYR A 93 -19.07 0.35 -0.26
C TYR A 93 -19.56 -0.78 -1.16
N GLN A 94 -18.74 -1.26 -2.10
CA GLN A 94 -19.08 -2.40 -2.93
C GLN A 94 -19.41 -3.64 -2.10
N ASN A 95 -20.19 -4.57 -2.68
CA ASN A 95 -20.51 -5.83 -2.01
C ASN A 95 -19.24 -6.70 -1.83
N MET A 96 -18.96 -7.06 -0.58
CA MET A 96 -17.85 -7.91 -0.12
C MET A 96 -18.36 -9.21 0.54
N GLU A 97 -19.61 -9.59 0.35
CA GLU A 97 -20.15 -10.82 0.90
C GLU A 97 -19.34 -12.02 0.40
N ASN A 98 -18.87 -12.85 1.35
CA ASN A 98 -17.99 -14.00 1.11
C ASN A 98 -16.67 -13.68 0.38
N VAL A 99 -16.32 -12.41 0.19
CA VAL A 99 -15.04 -11.98 -0.42
C VAL A 99 -14.05 -11.67 0.70
N GLU A 100 -12.84 -12.19 0.60
CA GLU A 100 -11.74 -11.92 1.55
C GLU A 100 -11.09 -10.58 1.26
N ILE A 101 -10.68 -10.39 -0.01
CA ILE A 101 -10.01 -9.19 -0.50
C ILE A 101 -10.55 -8.79 -1.88
N ALA A 102 -10.67 -7.50 -2.12
CA ALA A 102 -10.92 -6.94 -3.44
C ALA A 102 -9.79 -5.98 -3.81
N GLY A 103 -9.36 -6.02 -5.06
CA GLY A 103 -8.26 -5.21 -5.56
C GLY A 103 -8.16 -5.26 -7.08
N VAL A 104 -7.13 -4.64 -7.63
CA VAL A 104 -6.88 -4.54 -9.06
C VAL A 104 -5.75 -5.50 -9.45
N LEU A 105 -5.82 -6.05 -10.64
CA LEU A 105 -4.77 -6.91 -11.18
C LEU A 105 -3.42 -6.19 -11.18
N ASP A 106 -2.38 -6.89 -10.77
CA ASP A 106 -1.02 -6.39 -10.88
C ASP A 106 -0.62 -6.28 -12.34
N TYR A 107 -0.12 -5.11 -12.74
CA TYR A 107 0.23 -4.85 -14.13
C TYR A 107 1.28 -5.82 -14.67
N TYR A 108 2.36 -6.02 -13.89
CA TYR A 108 3.44 -6.92 -14.28
C TYR A 108 3.11 -8.38 -13.97
N GLY A 109 2.36 -8.64 -12.91
CA GLY A 109 1.86 -9.96 -12.58
C GLY A 109 1.03 -10.55 -13.71
N SER A 110 0.14 -9.75 -14.28
CA SER A 110 -0.66 -10.15 -15.45
C SER A 110 0.21 -10.46 -16.67
N TRP A 111 1.36 -9.81 -16.85
CA TRP A 111 2.29 -10.03 -17.96
C TRP A 111 3.21 -11.24 -17.70
N PHE A 112 3.83 -11.34 -16.52
CA PHE A 112 4.72 -12.45 -16.16
C PHE A 112 3.98 -13.80 -16.09
N PHE A 113 2.73 -13.79 -15.65
CA PHE A 113 1.92 -15.00 -15.49
C PHE A 113 0.93 -15.22 -16.64
N ARG A 114 1.03 -14.47 -17.73
CA ARG A 114 0.11 -14.53 -18.88
C ARG A 114 -0.04 -15.94 -19.47
N LYS A 115 0.99 -16.76 -19.41
CA LYS A 115 0.97 -18.15 -19.87
C LYS A 115 0.42 -19.14 -18.82
N ASN A 116 0.21 -18.69 -17.59
CA ASN A 116 -0.30 -19.55 -16.53
C ASN A 116 -1.77 -19.23 -16.26
N ILE A 117 -2.66 -20.06 -16.81
CA ILE A 117 -4.11 -19.93 -16.70
C ILE A 117 -4.58 -19.82 -15.25
N PHE A 118 -3.86 -20.43 -14.31
CA PHE A 118 -4.17 -20.41 -12.87
C PHE A 118 -3.76 -19.14 -12.12
N LYS A 119 -3.13 -18.15 -12.80
CA LYS A 119 -2.64 -16.90 -12.17
C LYS A 119 -3.17 -15.63 -12.86
N ARG A 120 -4.28 -15.75 -13.58
CA ARG A 120 -4.92 -14.60 -14.25
C ARG A 120 -5.57 -13.61 -13.28
N ASP A 121 -5.71 -13.99 -12.03
CA ASP A 121 -6.34 -13.25 -10.94
C ASP A 121 -5.33 -12.67 -9.93
N TYR A 122 -4.08 -12.44 -10.34
CA TYR A 122 -3.02 -11.93 -9.48
C TYR A 122 -3.21 -10.43 -9.19
N LEU A 123 -3.66 -10.12 -7.98
CA LEU A 123 -3.91 -8.75 -7.51
C LEU A 123 -2.61 -8.06 -7.10
N ASN A 124 -2.54 -6.75 -7.34
CA ASN A 124 -1.56 -5.88 -6.69
C ASN A 124 -2.00 -5.58 -5.26
N SER A 125 -1.07 -5.65 -4.30
CA SER A 125 -1.36 -5.51 -2.87
C SER A 125 -1.36 -4.08 -2.35
N GLY A 126 -1.04 -3.08 -3.17
CA GLY A 126 -0.93 -1.69 -2.73
C GLY A 126 -2.26 -0.99 -2.47
N VAL A 127 -3.35 -1.45 -3.10
CA VAL A 127 -4.72 -1.01 -2.82
C VAL A 127 -5.59 -2.23 -2.64
N LEU A 128 -6.07 -2.46 -1.42
CA LEU A 128 -6.92 -3.60 -1.10
C LEU A 128 -8.12 -3.15 -0.26
N LEU A 129 -9.31 -3.53 -0.68
CA LEU A 129 -10.47 -3.53 0.20
C LEU A 129 -10.52 -4.90 0.89
N MET A 130 -10.45 -4.90 2.22
CA MET A 130 -10.31 -6.09 3.05
C MET A 130 -11.59 -6.30 3.87
N ASN A 131 -12.15 -7.50 3.80
CA ASN A 131 -13.24 -7.94 4.66
C ASN A 131 -12.66 -8.64 5.89
N MET A 132 -12.45 -7.88 6.96
CA MET A 132 -11.77 -8.37 8.17
C MET A 132 -12.52 -9.53 8.83
N VAL A 133 -13.85 -9.57 8.72
CA VAL A 133 -14.66 -10.69 9.23
C VAL A 133 -14.31 -11.98 8.49
N GLN A 134 -14.26 -11.94 7.16
CA GLN A 134 -13.89 -13.11 6.35
C GLN A 134 -12.43 -13.48 6.54
N LEU A 135 -11.52 -12.51 6.59
CA LEU A 135 -10.10 -12.75 6.81
C LEU A 135 -9.81 -13.43 8.13
N LYS A 136 -10.48 -13.02 9.21
CA LYS A 136 -10.40 -13.66 10.52
C LYS A 136 -11.00 -15.08 10.49
N LYS A 137 -12.18 -15.24 9.85
CA LYS A 137 -12.85 -16.54 9.70
C LYS A 137 -12.02 -17.57 8.94
N THR A 138 -11.36 -17.17 7.86
CA THR A 138 -10.53 -18.06 7.03
C THR A 138 -9.11 -18.22 7.54
N GLY A 139 -8.65 -17.32 8.41
CA GLY A 139 -7.28 -17.25 8.90
C GLY A 139 -6.28 -16.90 7.79
N LEU A 140 -6.72 -16.20 6.72
CA LEU A 140 -5.89 -15.94 5.55
C LEU A 140 -4.61 -15.21 5.91
N LEU A 141 -4.68 -14.12 6.69
CA LEU A 141 -3.51 -13.29 6.98
C LEU A 141 -2.48 -14.07 7.81
N LYS A 142 -2.92 -14.88 8.79
CA LYS A 142 -2.05 -15.78 9.53
C LYS A 142 -1.35 -16.79 8.60
N LYS A 143 -2.08 -17.46 7.72
CA LYS A 143 -1.50 -18.37 6.72
C LYS A 143 -0.48 -17.67 5.81
N CYS A 144 -0.73 -16.41 5.46
CA CYS A 144 0.21 -15.59 4.68
C CYS A 144 1.50 -15.34 5.48
N ARG A 145 1.42 -14.97 6.76
CA ARG A 145 2.59 -14.82 7.64
C ARG A 145 3.41 -16.09 7.74
N GLU A 146 2.77 -17.23 8.01
CA GLU A 146 3.40 -18.55 8.06
C GLU A 146 4.14 -18.88 6.75
N MET A 147 3.52 -18.57 5.60
CA MET A 147 4.17 -18.74 4.29
C MET A 147 5.36 -17.81 4.12
N CYS A 148 5.26 -16.55 4.54
CA CYS A 148 6.36 -15.58 4.47
C CYS A 148 7.53 -15.97 5.39
N THR A 149 7.28 -16.67 6.49
CA THR A 149 8.31 -17.17 7.40
C THR A 149 9.08 -18.34 6.79
N SER A 150 8.40 -19.25 6.09
CA SER A 150 8.96 -20.50 5.62
C SER A 150 9.42 -20.53 4.17
N LYS A 151 8.94 -19.59 3.34
CA LYS A 151 9.18 -19.61 1.89
C LYS A 151 9.67 -18.27 1.36
N GLN A 152 10.84 -18.28 0.73
CA GLN A 152 11.32 -17.10 0.01
C GLN A 152 10.47 -16.82 -1.24
N MET A 153 10.07 -15.56 -1.40
CA MET A 153 9.22 -15.10 -2.51
C MET A 153 9.69 -13.74 -3.02
N PHE A 154 9.48 -13.45 -4.29
CA PHE A 154 9.91 -12.19 -4.91
C PHE A 154 9.12 -10.98 -4.36
N MET A 155 7.81 -11.10 -4.21
CA MET A 155 6.90 -10.15 -3.55
C MET A 155 6.16 -10.92 -2.46
N PRO A 156 6.71 -11.02 -1.24
CA PRO A 156 6.27 -12.02 -0.27
C PRO A 156 4.81 -11.86 0.15
N ASP A 157 4.41 -10.67 0.57
CA ASP A 157 3.04 -10.36 0.99
C ASP A 157 2.03 -10.52 -0.16
N GLN A 158 2.31 -9.91 -1.31
CA GLN A 158 1.46 -9.99 -2.49
C GLN A 158 1.34 -11.42 -3.01
N SER A 159 2.45 -12.16 -3.04
CA SER A 159 2.44 -13.57 -3.49
C SER A 159 1.69 -14.48 -2.54
N ALA A 160 1.84 -14.28 -1.22
CA ALA A 160 1.12 -15.06 -0.23
C ALA A 160 -0.39 -14.80 -0.31
N LEU A 161 -0.82 -13.54 -0.32
CA LEU A 161 -2.22 -13.15 -0.48
C LEU A 161 -2.83 -13.75 -1.75
N ASN A 162 -2.16 -13.61 -2.88
CA ASN A 162 -2.66 -14.12 -4.15
C ASN A 162 -2.73 -15.65 -4.22
N LYS A 163 -1.83 -16.33 -3.54
CA LYS A 163 -1.78 -17.79 -3.56
C LYS A 163 -2.79 -18.43 -2.61
N LEU A 164 -3.03 -17.80 -1.46
CA LEU A 164 -3.79 -18.41 -0.36
C LEU A 164 -5.23 -17.91 -0.29
N SER A 165 -5.52 -16.72 -0.83
CA SER A 165 -6.91 -16.24 -0.87
C SER A 165 -7.74 -17.11 -1.83
N VAL A 166 -8.87 -17.57 -1.33
CA VAL A 166 -9.81 -18.41 -2.08
C VAL A 166 -10.84 -17.53 -2.79
N ASN A 167 -11.28 -16.47 -2.15
CA ASN A 167 -12.34 -15.60 -2.63
C ASN A 167 -11.85 -14.16 -2.82
N LYS A 168 -11.23 -13.90 -3.98
CA LYS A 168 -10.78 -12.58 -4.40
C LYS A 168 -11.79 -11.94 -5.35
N LYS A 169 -11.95 -10.64 -5.26
CA LYS A 169 -12.73 -9.82 -6.20
C LYS A 169 -11.78 -8.94 -7.01
N ILE A 170 -11.82 -9.08 -8.32
CA ILE A 170 -11.06 -8.23 -9.25
C ILE A 170 -11.88 -6.98 -9.52
N CYS A 171 -11.25 -5.81 -9.32
CA CYS A 171 -11.84 -4.50 -9.53
C CYS A 171 -11.24 -3.81 -10.76
N GLU A 172 -11.88 -2.73 -11.19
CA GLU A 172 -11.45 -1.93 -12.32
C GLU A 172 -10.09 -1.25 -12.06
N ARG A 173 -9.30 -1.10 -13.12
CA ARG A 173 -7.99 -0.43 -13.12
C ARG A 173 -7.99 0.91 -12.37
N LYS A 174 -9.04 1.73 -12.52
CA LYS A 174 -9.14 3.07 -11.92
C LYS A 174 -8.88 3.08 -10.41
N TYR A 175 -9.14 1.95 -9.72
CA TYR A 175 -8.94 1.82 -8.27
C TYR A 175 -7.52 1.40 -7.85
N ASN A 176 -6.62 1.17 -8.79
CA ASN A 176 -5.19 1.01 -8.55
C ASN A 176 -4.42 1.19 -9.87
N ASP A 177 -4.28 2.44 -10.29
CA ASP A 177 -3.65 2.78 -11.55
C ASP A 177 -2.14 2.83 -11.37
N GLN A 178 -1.46 1.78 -11.83
CA GLN A 178 -0.08 1.46 -11.49
C GLN A 178 0.94 2.04 -12.47
N ARG A 179 0.53 2.56 -13.61
CA ARG A 179 1.49 2.90 -14.65
C ARG A 179 1.28 4.25 -15.30
N ARG A 180 0.06 4.60 -15.60
CA ARG A 180 -0.31 5.86 -16.23
C ARG A 180 -1.38 6.54 -15.42
N LEU A 181 -1.38 7.85 -15.47
CA LEU A 181 -2.52 8.60 -15.01
C LEU A 181 -3.56 8.65 -16.14
N HIS A 182 -4.78 8.25 -15.82
CA HIS A 182 -5.92 8.31 -16.73
C HIS A 182 -6.96 9.29 -16.18
N SER A 183 -7.83 9.78 -17.05
CA SER A 183 -8.87 10.74 -16.66
C SER A 183 -9.86 10.19 -15.61
N ASP A 184 -10.02 8.87 -15.51
CA ASP A 184 -10.88 8.18 -14.56
C ASP A 184 -10.15 7.61 -13.33
N THR A 185 -8.84 7.82 -13.20
CA THR A 185 -8.03 7.30 -12.08
C THR A 185 -8.58 7.78 -10.73
N VAL A 186 -8.87 6.83 -9.85
CA VAL A 186 -9.27 7.06 -8.45
C VAL A 186 -8.06 6.99 -7.53
N PHE A 187 -7.32 5.88 -7.57
CA PHE A 187 -6.06 5.74 -6.84
C PHE A 187 -4.91 5.60 -7.82
N GLN A 188 -3.98 6.55 -7.78
CA GLN A 188 -2.72 6.49 -8.51
C GLN A 188 -1.65 5.86 -7.62
N HIS A 189 -1.02 4.81 -8.11
CA HIS A 189 -0.02 4.04 -7.38
C HIS A 189 1.35 4.16 -8.02
N PHE A 190 2.34 4.64 -7.27
CA PHE A 190 3.72 4.82 -7.71
C PHE A 190 4.53 3.53 -7.55
N THR A 191 4.17 2.53 -8.32
CA THR A 191 4.83 1.22 -8.29
C THR A 191 6.22 1.25 -8.92
N THR A 192 7.00 0.21 -8.67
CA THR A 192 8.25 -0.04 -9.38
C THR A 192 7.98 -0.41 -10.84
N HIS A 193 8.62 0.28 -11.77
CA HIS A 193 8.55 0.03 -13.20
C HIS A 193 9.73 -0.85 -13.65
N PHE A 194 9.44 -1.82 -14.51
CA PHE A 194 10.49 -2.60 -15.17
C PHE A 194 10.78 -2.02 -16.56
N LYS A 195 12.04 -1.72 -16.84
CA LYS A 195 12.55 -1.37 -18.16
C LYS A 195 13.39 -2.54 -18.67
N PHE A 196 13.12 -2.96 -19.91
CA PHE A 196 13.73 -4.17 -20.49
C PHE A 196 14.85 -3.86 -21.49
N PHE A 197 14.99 -2.62 -21.94
CA PHE A 197 16.02 -2.23 -22.90
C PHE A 197 16.90 -1.09 -22.35
N PRO A 198 18.22 -1.09 -22.56
CA PRO A 198 19.06 -2.12 -23.20
C PRO A 198 19.29 -3.36 -22.32
N TYR A 199 19.02 -3.29 -21.03
CA TYR A 199 19.08 -4.39 -20.06
C TYR A 199 17.93 -4.28 -19.06
N VAL A 200 17.60 -5.38 -18.42
CA VAL A 200 16.53 -5.39 -17.41
C VAL A 200 16.95 -4.55 -16.21
N ARG A 201 16.25 -3.47 -15.99
CA ARG A 201 16.42 -2.60 -14.82
C ARG A 201 15.05 -2.22 -14.24
N THR A 202 15.05 -1.88 -12.98
CA THR A 202 13.86 -1.32 -12.33
C THR A 202 14.05 0.16 -12.10
N GLU A 203 12.98 0.88 -12.21
CA GLU A 203 12.87 2.29 -11.92
C GLU A 203 11.72 2.49 -10.95
N THR A 204 12.04 3.02 -9.79
CA THR A 204 11.04 3.31 -8.74
C THR A 204 11.06 4.80 -8.51
N VAL A 205 9.93 5.45 -8.80
CA VAL A 205 9.73 6.87 -8.52
C VAL A 205 8.63 6.97 -7.48
N LYS A 206 8.89 7.70 -6.40
CA LYS A 206 7.94 7.92 -5.32
C LYS A 206 7.28 9.29 -5.44
N PRO A 207 6.05 9.46 -4.91
CA PRO A 207 5.32 10.72 -5.09
C PRO A 207 6.02 11.95 -4.49
N TRP A 208 6.94 11.77 -3.54
CA TRP A 208 7.73 12.85 -2.95
C TRP A 208 9.02 13.18 -3.71
N GLN A 209 9.40 12.38 -4.70
CA GLN A 209 10.55 12.61 -5.59
C GLN A 209 10.10 13.49 -6.78
N THR A 210 10.02 14.79 -6.55
CA THR A 210 9.36 15.74 -7.45
C THR A 210 9.97 15.81 -8.84
N GLU A 211 11.29 15.87 -8.93
CA GLU A 211 11.98 15.98 -10.21
C GLU A 211 11.86 14.70 -11.03
N GLU A 212 11.93 13.55 -10.37
CA GLU A 212 11.75 12.25 -11.00
C GLU A 212 10.31 12.01 -11.47
N VAL A 213 9.33 12.53 -10.72
CA VAL A 213 7.91 12.46 -11.15
C VAL A 213 7.72 13.20 -12.47
N PHE A 214 8.29 14.37 -12.61
CA PHE A 214 8.20 15.15 -13.86
C PHE A 214 9.12 14.63 -14.97
N GLY A 215 10.37 14.32 -14.63
CA GLY A 215 11.39 13.91 -15.59
C GLY A 215 11.19 12.48 -16.10
N VAL A 216 10.91 11.54 -15.20
CA VAL A 216 10.86 10.11 -15.51
C VAL A 216 9.45 9.64 -15.85
N LEU A 217 8.45 9.99 -15.03
CA LEU A 217 7.07 9.61 -15.25
C LEU A 217 6.34 10.50 -16.24
N LYS A 218 6.91 11.67 -16.57
CA LYS A 218 6.35 12.64 -17.52
C LYS A 218 4.92 13.06 -17.17
N ILE A 219 4.64 13.19 -15.89
CA ILE A 219 3.33 13.65 -15.44
C ILE A 219 3.30 15.18 -15.55
N PRO A 220 2.20 15.77 -16.07
CA PRO A 220 2.08 17.22 -16.19
C PRO A 220 2.28 17.92 -14.85
N ARG A 221 3.09 19.00 -14.84
CA ARG A 221 3.36 19.78 -13.60
C ARG A 221 2.08 20.31 -12.97
N GLU A 222 1.17 20.80 -13.77
CA GLU A 222 -0.10 21.39 -13.33
C GLU A 222 -0.93 20.43 -12.48
N GLU A 223 -0.89 19.14 -12.80
CA GLU A 223 -1.61 18.12 -12.04
C GLU A 223 -1.01 17.81 -10.67
N TYR A 224 0.27 18.11 -10.49
CA TYR A 224 1.02 17.81 -9.27
C TYR A 224 1.35 19.04 -8.43
N GLU A 225 1.35 20.22 -9.01
CA GLU A 225 1.83 21.44 -8.36
C GLU A 225 1.06 21.75 -7.07
N VAL A 226 -0.26 21.58 -7.11
CA VAL A 226 -1.12 21.76 -5.92
C VAL A 226 -0.77 20.76 -4.81
N LEU A 227 -0.50 19.50 -5.18
CA LEU A 227 -0.14 18.45 -4.23
C LEU A 227 1.24 18.69 -3.63
N PHE A 228 2.21 19.08 -4.48
CA PHE A 228 3.56 19.39 -4.02
C PHE A 228 3.63 20.59 -3.11
N ASN A 229 2.87 21.63 -3.42
CA ASN A 229 2.81 22.81 -2.56
C ASN A 229 2.23 22.43 -1.19
N LYS A 230 1.21 21.58 -1.14
CA LYS A 230 0.68 21.05 0.13
C LYS A 230 1.73 20.23 0.90
N TYR A 231 2.47 19.39 0.20
CA TYR A 231 3.53 18.57 0.80
C TYR A 231 4.68 19.44 1.34
N LYS A 232 5.17 20.42 0.55
CA LYS A 232 6.21 21.36 0.99
C LYS A 232 5.76 22.19 2.19
N ASN A 233 4.52 22.65 2.19
CA ASN A 233 3.98 23.39 3.32
C ASN A 233 3.91 22.52 4.58
N ALA A 234 3.44 21.29 4.46
CA ALA A 234 3.39 20.35 5.58
C ALA A 234 4.80 20.04 6.13
N LEU A 235 5.80 19.86 5.24
CA LEU A 235 7.20 19.69 5.67
C LEU A 235 7.74 20.93 6.38
N ALA A 236 7.44 22.13 5.88
CA ALA A 236 7.88 23.37 6.50
C ALA A 236 7.22 23.57 7.90
N GLU A 237 5.94 23.23 8.01
CA GLU A 237 5.22 23.26 9.29
C GLU A 237 5.81 22.23 10.27
N LEU A 238 6.10 21.00 9.84
CA LEU A 238 6.76 19.99 10.67
C LEU A 238 8.19 20.41 11.08
N GLY A 239 8.94 21.05 10.19
CA GLY A 239 10.29 21.56 10.48
C GLY A 239 10.31 22.75 11.42
N SER A 240 9.21 23.50 11.53
CA SER A 240 9.06 24.61 12.48
C SER A 240 8.71 24.16 13.92
N TYR A 241 8.29 22.89 14.09
CA TYR A 241 8.26 22.25 15.40
C TYR A 241 9.72 21.89 15.76
N GLU A 242 10.38 22.78 16.49
CA GLU A 242 11.80 22.66 16.85
C GLU A 242 12.17 21.26 17.36
N ILE A 243 13.31 20.80 16.87
CA ILE A 243 13.99 19.56 17.24
C ILE A 243 14.62 19.71 18.62
#